data_43faf8c91f3a9d9c4684e2a989a25876
#
_entry.id   43faf8c91f3a9d9c4684e2a989a25876
#
_cell.length_a   1.000
_cell.length_b   1.000
_cell.length_c   1.000
_cell.angle_alpha   90.00
_cell.angle_beta   90.00
_cell.angle_gamma   90.00
#
_symmetry.space_group_name_H-M   'P 1'
#
loop_
_entity.id
_entity.type
_entity.pdbx_description
1 polymer ?
#
loop_
_entity_poly.entity_id
_entity_poly.type
_entity_poly.pdbx_seq_one_letter_code
_entity_poly.pdbx_strand_id
1 'polypeptide(L)'
;MNIIPNLSEMMVVGPGPILGAIAVGSCLYYLIDHVPIPRWWDKKAYLIGQMNPEGTTGYECPYEYIRKIYGKYHWAPFVHKLSPNLREDDYSKYLMVLEIMDAIHLCLMLVDDISDGSDYRKGEPAAHKIYGPTETANRAYYRVTQILTKTTKEFPSLAPWLMRDLQDILEGQDLSLVWRRDGIGGFPTDAKDRAAAYRKMASLKTGSLFRLLGHLVLENDSMDEVFTVVAWYSQLQNDCKNVYSSEYAKLKGLVAEDLHNREMTYPIVLALDAPEGHWVTRALESPSPHNIRNALKVIRSKYVRDKCTAELAESGSSVKEWLELWGRKEKLDLKA
;
A
#
# COMPACT_ATOMS: atom_id res chain seq x y z
N MET A 1 31.30 -27.31 34.54
CA MET A 1 31.55 -27.66 33.14
C MET A 1 30.40 -28.56 32.71
N ASN A 2 29.29 -27.96 32.28
CA ASN A 2 28.10 -28.71 31.85
C ASN A 2 28.12 -28.78 30.32
N ILE A 3 28.34 -29.99 29.82
CA ILE A 3 28.36 -30.32 28.41
C ILE A 3 26.89 -30.35 27.92
N ILE A 4 26.52 -29.45 27.05
CA ILE A 4 25.23 -29.48 26.33
C ILE A 4 25.33 -30.58 25.26
N PRO A 5 24.46 -31.60 25.24
CA PRO A 5 24.49 -32.62 24.19
C PRO A 5 24.14 -31.98 22.85
N ASN A 6 24.85 -32.42 21.81
CA ASN A 6 24.68 -31.95 20.43
C ASN A 6 23.30 -32.36 19.89
N LEU A 7 22.55 -31.41 19.35
CA LEU A 7 21.19 -31.63 18.79
C LEU A 7 21.13 -32.75 17.71
N SER A 8 22.25 -33.08 17.09
CA SER A 8 22.33 -34.12 16.07
C SER A 8 22.22 -35.57 16.63
N GLU A 9 22.49 -35.77 17.93
CA GLU A 9 22.37 -37.10 18.55
C GLU A 9 20.97 -37.41 19.10
N MET A 10 20.07 -36.44 19.17
CA MET A 10 18.68 -36.64 19.62
C MET A 10 17.71 -37.14 18.53
N MET A 11 18.15 -37.22 17.26
CA MET A 11 17.28 -37.61 16.15
C MET A 11 17.34 -39.11 15.77
N VAL A 12 17.99 -39.97 16.55
CA VAL A 12 18.19 -41.41 16.23
C VAL A 12 17.37 -42.33 17.15
N VAL A 13 16.32 -41.86 17.82
CA VAL A 13 15.39 -42.76 18.53
C VAL A 13 14.04 -42.71 17.86
N GLY A 14 13.67 -43.83 17.28
CA GLY A 14 12.55 -44.14 16.39
C GLY A 14 11.14 -43.66 16.70
N PRO A 15 10.18 -43.91 15.81
CA PRO A 15 9.00 -43.09 15.64
C PRO A 15 7.88 -43.42 16.59
N GLY A 16 7.59 -42.48 17.49
CA GLY A 16 6.32 -42.39 18.15
C GLY A 16 5.85 -40.95 18.15
N PRO A 17 4.74 -40.58 17.55
CA PRO A 17 4.28 -39.18 17.44
C PRO A 17 4.04 -38.52 18.82
N ILE A 18 3.90 -39.28 19.87
CA ILE A 18 3.69 -38.81 21.24
C ILE A 18 5.03 -38.33 21.86
N LEU A 19 6.15 -38.99 21.58
CA LEU A 19 7.46 -38.58 22.12
C LEU A 19 8.01 -37.31 21.45
N GLY A 20 7.72 -37.11 20.18
CA GLY A 20 8.05 -35.86 19.47
C GLY A 20 7.30 -34.64 20.02
N ALA A 21 6.01 -34.80 20.34
CA ALA A 21 5.21 -33.73 20.93
C ALA A 21 5.67 -33.35 22.36
N ILE A 22 6.10 -34.34 23.16
CA ILE A 22 6.63 -34.12 24.52
C ILE A 22 7.99 -33.41 24.44
N ALA A 23 8.87 -33.78 23.51
CA ALA A 23 10.18 -33.15 23.36
C ALA A 23 10.06 -31.68 22.90
N VAL A 24 9.20 -31.40 21.93
CA VAL A 24 8.89 -30.03 21.47
C VAL A 24 8.24 -29.20 22.58
N GLY A 25 7.30 -29.79 23.33
CA GLY A 25 6.64 -29.14 24.47
C GLY A 25 7.64 -28.81 25.58
N SER A 26 8.57 -29.72 25.91
CA SER A 26 9.60 -29.52 26.93
C SER A 26 10.65 -28.48 26.52
N CYS A 27 11.05 -28.44 25.23
CA CYS A 27 11.94 -27.38 24.72
C CYS A 27 11.27 -26.02 24.71
N LEU A 28 9.98 -25.94 24.34
CA LEU A 28 9.19 -24.71 24.41
C LEU A 28 9.02 -24.23 25.86
N TYR A 29 8.75 -25.13 26.79
CA TYR A 29 8.62 -24.81 28.21
C TYR A 29 9.94 -24.32 28.81
N TYR A 30 11.07 -24.95 28.46
CA TYR A 30 12.40 -24.53 28.90
C TYR A 30 12.80 -23.16 28.31
N LEU A 31 12.46 -22.87 27.04
CA LEU A 31 12.71 -21.58 26.42
C LEU A 31 11.87 -20.45 27.03
N ILE A 32 10.64 -20.75 27.45
CA ILE A 32 9.76 -19.76 28.09
C ILE A 32 10.27 -19.39 29.49
N ASP A 33 10.80 -20.35 30.27
CA ASP A 33 11.24 -20.11 31.65
C ASP A 33 12.68 -19.56 31.78
N HIS A 34 13.53 -19.75 30.76
CA HIS A 34 14.97 -19.47 30.89
C HIS A 34 15.50 -18.42 29.92
N VAL A 35 14.71 -17.94 28.95
CA VAL A 35 15.07 -16.84 28.07
C VAL A 35 14.50 -15.54 28.65
N PRO A 36 15.32 -14.54 28.98
CA PRO A 36 14.79 -13.26 29.47
C PRO A 36 13.93 -12.62 28.38
N ILE A 37 12.63 -12.53 28.68
CA ILE A 37 11.64 -11.90 27.80
C ILE A 37 12.02 -10.41 27.65
N PRO A 38 12.23 -9.90 26.43
CA PRO A 38 12.57 -8.50 26.24
C PRO A 38 11.48 -7.58 26.82
N ARG A 39 11.89 -6.51 27.51
CA ARG A 39 10.97 -5.55 28.17
C ARG A 39 9.83 -5.00 27.30
N TRP A 40 9.97 -5.05 25.96
CA TRP A 40 8.89 -4.67 25.04
C TRP A 40 7.76 -5.71 24.96
N TRP A 41 8.01 -6.97 25.39
CA TRP A 41 6.98 -8.02 25.45
C TRP A 41 5.98 -7.77 26.59
N ASP A 42 6.46 -7.23 27.72
CA ASP A 42 5.58 -6.91 28.86
C ASP A 42 4.58 -5.80 28.56
N LYS A 43 4.95 -4.81 27.72
CA LYS A 43 4.01 -3.79 27.23
C LYS A 43 2.91 -4.39 26.33
N LYS A 44 3.24 -5.42 25.55
CA LYS A 44 2.28 -6.11 24.70
C LYS A 44 1.32 -6.98 25.49
N ALA A 45 1.83 -7.67 26.53
CA ALA A 45 1.02 -8.44 27.46
C ALA A 45 0.05 -7.55 28.25
N TYR A 46 0.48 -6.32 28.61
CA TYR A 46 -0.37 -5.33 29.27
C TYR A 46 -1.48 -4.82 28.34
N LEU A 47 -1.17 -4.59 27.05
CA LEU A 47 -2.19 -4.20 26.04
C LEU A 47 -3.14 -5.35 25.71
N ILE A 48 -2.65 -6.59 25.68
CA ILE A 48 -3.48 -7.79 25.49
C ILE A 48 -4.39 -8.03 26.72
N GLY A 49 -3.90 -7.73 27.94
CA GLY A 49 -4.69 -7.84 29.19
C GLY A 49 -5.79 -6.80 29.34
N GLN A 50 -5.79 -5.73 28.54
CA GLN A 50 -6.91 -4.78 28.44
C GLN A 50 -7.95 -5.15 27.37
N MET A 51 -7.72 -6.23 26.64
CA MET A 51 -8.71 -6.80 25.74
C MET A 51 -9.85 -7.38 26.58
N ASN A 52 -11.05 -6.85 26.37
CA ASN A 52 -12.26 -7.20 27.10
C ASN A 52 -12.46 -8.74 27.12
N PRO A 53 -12.61 -9.39 28.30
CA PRO A 53 -12.72 -10.86 28.40
C PRO A 53 -13.99 -11.45 27.79
N GLU A 54 -14.92 -10.63 27.38
CA GLU A 54 -16.18 -11.08 26.78
C GLU A 54 -16.13 -11.34 25.29
N GLY A 55 -15.03 -11.90 24.77
CA GLY A 55 -14.88 -12.64 23.51
C GLY A 55 -15.84 -12.37 22.36
N THR A 56 -16.30 -11.15 22.15
CA THR A 56 -17.34 -10.86 21.18
C THR A 56 -16.97 -9.68 20.27
N THR A 57 -16.87 -9.96 19.00
CA THR A 57 -17.56 -9.28 17.90
C THR A 57 -17.54 -7.75 17.86
N GLY A 58 -16.87 -7.05 18.74
CA GLY A 58 -16.72 -5.60 18.75
C GLY A 58 -15.30 -5.11 18.46
N TYR A 59 -14.37 -6.01 18.23
CA TYR A 59 -13.00 -5.61 17.95
C TYR A 59 -12.92 -5.04 16.54
N GLU A 60 -12.61 -3.75 16.53
CA GLU A 60 -12.08 -3.11 15.36
C GLU A 60 -10.78 -3.80 14.97
N CYS A 61 -10.86 -4.70 14.01
CA CYS A 61 -9.65 -5.23 13.42
C CYS A 61 -9.05 -4.16 12.48
N PRO A 62 -7.76 -4.26 12.10
CA PRO A 62 -7.11 -3.31 11.19
C PRO A 62 -7.93 -2.99 9.93
N TYR A 63 -8.63 -3.97 9.37
CA TYR A 63 -9.48 -3.78 8.20
C TYR A 63 -10.72 -2.93 8.50
N GLU A 64 -11.41 -3.17 9.60
CA GLU A 64 -12.59 -2.37 9.99
C GLU A 64 -12.18 -0.93 10.37
N TYR A 65 -11.03 -0.78 10.99
CA TYR A 65 -10.47 0.52 11.31
C TYR A 65 -10.23 1.37 10.06
N ILE A 66 -9.49 0.83 9.06
CA ILE A 66 -9.24 1.58 7.84
C ILE A 66 -10.52 1.81 7.03
N ARG A 67 -11.47 0.87 7.06
CA ARG A 67 -12.78 1.01 6.41
C ARG A 67 -13.58 2.17 6.99
N LYS A 68 -13.48 2.47 8.28
CA LYS A 68 -14.10 3.66 8.89
C LYS A 68 -13.48 4.95 8.38
N ILE A 69 -12.15 4.99 8.23
CA ILE A 69 -11.42 6.17 7.72
C ILE A 69 -11.83 6.50 6.27
N TYR A 70 -12.00 5.48 5.42
CA TYR A 70 -12.32 5.66 4.01
C TYR A 70 -13.83 5.75 3.73
N GLY A 71 -14.65 5.19 4.59
CA GLY A 71 -16.08 4.97 4.35
C GLY A 71 -16.35 3.69 3.58
N LYS A 72 -17.45 3.02 3.93
CA LYS A 72 -17.89 1.80 3.25
C LYS A 72 -18.37 2.14 1.84
N TYR A 73 -17.95 1.36 0.86
CA TYR A 73 -18.40 1.47 -0.53
C TYR A 73 -18.07 2.82 -1.20
N HIS A 74 -16.90 3.37 -0.87
CA HIS A 74 -16.46 4.65 -1.43
C HIS A 74 -16.26 4.63 -2.96
N TRP A 75 -16.27 3.45 -3.59
CA TRP A 75 -16.25 3.26 -5.05
C TRP A 75 -17.64 3.35 -5.70
N ALA A 76 -18.73 3.42 -4.93
CA ALA A 76 -20.09 3.44 -5.46
C ALA A 76 -20.35 4.52 -6.53
N PRO A 77 -19.82 5.77 -6.42
CA PRO A 77 -20.01 6.77 -7.48
C PRO A 77 -19.41 6.35 -8.82
N PHE A 78 -18.29 5.66 -8.81
CA PHE A 78 -17.65 5.15 -10.02
C PHE A 78 -18.43 4.00 -10.64
N VAL A 79 -18.91 3.06 -9.82
CA VAL A 79 -19.77 1.96 -10.28
C VAL A 79 -21.03 2.53 -10.94
N HIS A 80 -21.68 3.52 -10.30
CA HIS A 80 -22.86 4.16 -10.84
C HIS A 80 -22.58 4.88 -12.18
N LYS A 81 -21.43 5.56 -12.31
CA LYS A 81 -21.05 6.22 -13.58
C LYS A 81 -20.79 5.20 -14.70
N LEU A 82 -20.19 4.04 -14.40
CA LEU A 82 -19.93 2.96 -15.36
C LEU A 82 -21.21 2.25 -15.80
N SER A 83 -22.07 1.96 -14.86
CA SER A 83 -23.33 1.24 -15.09
C SER A 83 -24.41 1.78 -14.15
N PRO A 84 -25.14 2.82 -14.59
CA PRO A 84 -26.15 3.50 -13.76
C PRO A 84 -27.23 2.57 -13.21
N ASN A 85 -27.60 1.56 -13.97
CA ASN A 85 -28.70 0.65 -13.63
C ASN A 85 -28.24 -0.65 -12.94
N LEU A 86 -26.92 -0.89 -12.77
CA LEU A 86 -26.42 -2.14 -12.21
C LEU A 86 -27.04 -2.47 -10.84
N ARG A 87 -27.31 -1.45 -10.04
CA ARG A 87 -27.92 -1.62 -8.72
C ARG A 87 -29.34 -2.16 -8.78
N GLU A 88 -30.10 -1.74 -9.79
CA GLU A 88 -31.49 -2.15 -10.04
C GLU A 88 -31.55 -3.49 -10.78
N ASP A 89 -30.66 -3.68 -11.75
CA ASP A 89 -30.66 -4.84 -12.66
C ASP A 89 -30.03 -6.09 -11.99
N ASP A 90 -28.92 -5.92 -11.26
CA ASP A 90 -28.23 -6.99 -10.53
C ASP A 90 -27.64 -6.47 -9.23
N TYR A 91 -28.47 -6.39 -8.20
CA TYR A 91 -28.07 -5.93 -6.88
C TYR A 91 -26.98 -6.80 -6.23
N SER A 92 -26.96 -8.10 -6.52
CA SER A 92 -25.97 -9.03 -5.98
C SER A 92 -24.58 -8.74 -6.56
N LYS A 93 -24.48 -8.57 -7.89
CA LYS A 93 -23.25 -8.17 -8.56
C LYS A 93 -22.79 -6.78 -8.11
N TYR A 94 -23.72 -5.82 -8.02
CA TYR A 94 -23.41 -4.47 -7.52
C TYR A 94 -22.74 -4.50 -6.15
N LEU A 95 -23.30 -5.23 -5.20
CA LEU A 95 -22.71 -5.36 -3.86
C LEU A 95 -21.36 -6.10 -3.90
N MET A 96 -21.26 -7.14 -4.72
CA MET A 96 -20.01 -7.90 -4.83
C MET A 96 -18.87 -7.06 -5.40
N VAL A 97 -19.13 -6.27 -6.43
CA VAL A 97 -18.15 -5.31 -7.00
C VAL A 97 -17.66 -4.34 -5.92
N LEU A 98 -18.57 -3.74 -5.17
CA LEU A 98 -18.21 -2.81 -4.10
C LEU A 98 -17.42 -3.48 -2.98
N GLU A 99 -17.77 -4.71 -2.62
CA GLU A 99 -17.05 -5.47 -1.60
C GLU A 99 -15.65 -5.86 -2.05
N ILE A 100 -15.47 -6.26 -3.32
CA ILE A 100 -14.16 -6.53 -3.90
C ILE A 100 -13.31 -5.27 -3.88
N MET A 101 -13.83 -4.16 -4.39
CA MET A 101 -13.08 -2.90 -4.49
C MET A 101 -12.66 -2.37 -3.12
N ASP A 102 -13.56 -2.41 -2.13
CA ASP A 102 -13.21 -2.04 -0.75
C ASP A 102 -12.14 -2.99 -0.18
N ALA A 103 -12.31 -4.31 -0.34
CA ALA A 103 -11.37 -5.28 0.21
C ALA A 103 -9.97 -5.11 -0.38
N ILE A 104 -9.86 -5.05 -1.71
CA ILE A 104 -8.55 -4.91 -2.38
C ILE A 104 -7.91 -3.57 -2.03
N HIS A 105 -8.61 -2.45 -2.25
CA HIS A 105 -8.04 -1.12 -2.01
C HIS A 105 -7.59 -0.95 -0.55
N LEU A 106 -8.45 -1.29 0.42
CA LEU A 106 -8.13 -1.08 1.84
C LEU A 106 -7.02 -2.01 2.33
N CYS A 107 -6.98 -3.26 1.85
CA CYS A 107 -5.89 -4.17 2.18
C CYS A 107 -4.55 -3.71 1.60
N LEU A 108 -4.54 -3.17 0.37
CA LEU A 108 -3.36 -2.56 -0.21
C LEU A 108 -2.86 -1.38 0.63
N MET A 109 -3.77 -0.51 1.11
CA MET A 109 -3.40 0.61 1.99
C MET A 109 -2.82 0.14 3.33
N LEU A 110 -3.34 -0.94 3.91
CA LEU A 110 -2.80 -1.50 5.16
C LEU A 110 -1.36 -1.99 5.00
N VAL A 111 -1.07 -2.67 3.89
CA VAL A 111 0.28 -3.21 3.61
C VAL A 111 1.23 -2.11 3.17
N ASP A 112 0.75 -1.13 2.40
CA ASP A 112 1.49 0.04 1.97
C ASP A 112 1.99 0.86 3.18
N ASP A 113 1.09 1.17 4.13
CA ASP A 113 1.45 1.88 5.37
C ASP A 113 2.53 1.16 6.19
N ILE A 114 2.52 -0.18 6.22
CA ILE A 114 3.57 -0.97 6.88
C ILE A 114 4.89 -0.83 6.12
N SER A 115 4.83 -0.99 4.80
CA SER A 115 6.01 -0.95 3.93
C SER A 115 6.67 0.42 3.96
N ASP A 116 5.88 1.49 4.00
CA ASP A 116 6.35 2.87 4.03
C ASP A 116 6.74 3.34 5.43
N GLY A 117 6.35 2.60 6.47
CA GLY A 117 6.54 3.00 7.85
C GLY A 117 5.71 4.23 8.22
N SER A 118 4.65 4.52 7.47
CA SER A 118 3.79 5.69 7.63
C SER A 118 3.21 5.78 9.04
N ASP A 119 3.30 6.95 9.68
CA ASP A 119 2.73 7.16 11.01
C ASP A 119 1.23 7.43 10.96
N TYR A 120 0.77 8.07 9.89
CA TYR A 120 -0.61 8.55 9.74
C TYR A 120 -1.22 8.20 8.39
N ARG A 121 -2.53 7.92 8.40
CA ARG A 121 -3.38 7.76 7.21
C ARG A 121 -4.58 8.69 7.31
N LYS A 122 -4.69 9.69 6.43
CA LYS A 122 -5.73 10.73 6.43
C LYS A 122 -5.86 11.48 7.78
N GLY A 123 -4.75 11.69 8.47
CA GLY A 123 -4.71 12.38 9.76
C GLY A 123 -4.97 11.50 10.99
N GLU A 124 -5.38 10.25 10.79
CA GLU A 124 -5.52 9.26 11.84
C GLU A 124 -4.26 8.37 11.93
N PRO A 125 -3.92 7.79 13.08
CA PRO A 125 -2.80 6.85 13.19
C PRO A 125 -2.94 5.72 12.17
N ALA A 126 -1.84 5.34 11.51
CA ALA A 126 -1.86 4.19 10.63
C ALA A 126 -2.18 2.90 11.40
N ALA A 127 -2.94 1.97 10.79
CA ALA A 127 -3.44 0.78 11.48
C ALA A 127 -2.33 -0.04 12.15
N HIS A 128 -1.16 -0.16 11.52
CA HIS A 128 -0.03 -0.90 12.09
C HIS A 128 0.59 -0.24 13.32
N LYS A 129 0.34 1.03 13.59
CA LYS A 129 0.74 1.71 14.83
C LYS A 129 -0.16 1.34 16.00
N ILE A 130 -1.41 0.96 15.72
CA ILE A 130 -2.40 0.57 16.73
C ILE A 130 -2.34 -0.94 16.99
N TYR A 131 -2.39 -1.76 15.92
CA TYR A 131 -2.52 -3.21 16.01
C TYR A 131 -1.18 -3.96 15.84
N GLY A 132 -0.12 -3.24 15.47
CA GLY A 132 1.18 -3.81 15.11
C GLY A 132 1.22 -4.31 13.65
N PRO A 133 2.42 -4.35 13.04
CA PRO A 133 2.58 -4.68 11.62
C PRO A 133 2.17 -6.11 11.28
N THR A 134 2.46 -7.07 12.16
CA THR A 134 2.16 -8.50 11.93
C THR A 134 0.66 -8.76 11.87
N GLU A 135 -0.12 -8.23 12.82
CA GLU A 135 -1.57 -8.40 12.83
C GLU A 135 -2.20 -7.68 11.63
N THR A 136 -1.75 -6.47 11.34
CA THR A 136 -2.25 -5.67 10.23
C THR A 136 -2.02 -6.37 8.89
N ALA A 137 -0.80 -6.87 8.63
CA ALA A 137 -0.50 -7.62 7.42
C ALA A 137 -1.31 -8.91 7.31
N ASN A 138 -1.35 -9.71 8.39
CA ASN A 138 -2.12 -10.96 8.39
C ASN A 138 -3.62 -10.72 8.14
N ARG A 139 -4.18 -9.66 8.71
CA ARG A 139 -5.58 -9.30 8.48
C ARG A 139 -5.85 -8.89 7.03
N ALA A 140 -4.93 -8.15 6.42
CA ALA A 140 -5.01 -7.80 5.00
C ALA A 140 -5.00 -9.06 4.12
N TYR A 141 -4.05 -9.96 4.29
CA TYR A 141 -3.98 -11.23 3.54
C TYR A 141 -5.22 -12.09 3.74
N TYR A 142 -5.69 -12.20 4.98
CA TYR A 142 -6.90 -12.97 5.30
C TYR A 142 -8.12 -12.39 4.58
N ARG A 143 -8.29 -11.06 4.59
CA ARG A 143 -9.40 -10.41 3.89
C ARG A 143 -9.34 -10.58 2.37
N VAL A 144 -8.15 -10.44 1.78
CA VAL A 144 -7.96 -10.72 0.34
C VAL A 144 -8.31 -12.17 0.02
N THR A 145 -7.86 -13.13 0.82
CA THR A 145 -8.19 -14.55 0.63
C THR A 145 -9.69 -14.81 0.74
N GLN A 146 -10.38 -14.19 1.71
CA GLN A 146 -11.82 -14.30 1.85
C GLN A 146 -12.55 -13.79 0.60
N ILE A 147 -12.17 -12.63 0.08
CA ILE A 147 -12.85 -12.06 -1.08
C ILE A 147 -12.59 -12.87 -2.36
N LEU A 148 -11.36 -13.37 -2.56
CA LEU A 148 -11.02 -14.29 -3.65
C LEU A 148 -11.88 -15.56 -3.59
N THR A 149 -11.97 -16.18 -2.42
CA THR A 149 -12.78 -17.41 -2.22
C THR A 149 -14.26 -17.15 -2.48
N LYS A 150 -14.79 -16.03 -1.98
CA LYS A 150 -16.19 -15.65 -2.19
C LYS A 150 -16.47 -15.38 -3.66
N THR A 151 -15.60 -14.59 -4.33
CA THR A 151 -15.74 -14.26 -5.76
C THR A 151 -15.73 -15.53 -6.62
N THR A 152 -14.78 -16.42 -6.40
CA THR A 152 -14.68 -17.69 -7.16
C THR A 152 -15.90 -18.55 -7.00
N LYS A 153 -16.53 -18.56 -5.81
CA LYS A 153 -17.70 -19.40 -5.51
C LYS A 153 -19.00 -18.78 -6.03
N GLU A 154 -19.19 -17.48 -5.81
CA GLU A 154 -20.48 -16.82 -6.02
C GLU A 154 -20.57 -16.06 -7.35
N PHE A 155 -19.42 -15.59 -7.88
CA PHE A 155 -19.29 -14.81 -9.10
C PHE A 155 -18.09 -15.28 -9.93
N PRO A 156 -18.10 -16.53 -10.43
CA PRO A 156 -16.96 -17.14 -11.10
C PRO A 156 -16.50 -16.38 -12.37
N SER A 157 -17.37 -15.63 -13.03
CA SER A 157 -17.03 -14.78 -14.18
C SER A 157 -16.14 -13.60 -13.80
N LEU A 158 -16.23 -13.10 -12.56
CA LEU A 158 -15.40 -12.00 -12.06
C LEU A 158 -14.03 -12.45 -11.54
N ALA A 159 -13.88 -13.72 -11.16
CA ALA A 159 -12.68 -14.22 -10.52
C ALA A 159 -11.42 -14.11 -11.40
N PRO A 160 -11.41 -14.40 -12.71
CA PRO A 160 -10.24 -14.22 -13.56
C PRO A 160 -9.76 -12.76 -13.63
N TRP A 161 -10.69 -11.81 -13.73
CA TRP A 161 -10.40 -10.39 -13.73
C TRP A 161 -9.75 -9.96 -12.41
N LEU A 162 -10.36 -10.34 -11.29
CA LEU A 162 -9.84 -10.03 -9.96
C LEU A 162 -8.43 -10.59 -9.74
N MET A 163 -8.17 -11.85 -10.13
CA MET A 163 -6.87 -12.47 -9.93
C MET A 163 -5.78 -11.83 -10.80
N ARG A 164 -6.09 -11.55 -12.08
CA ARG A 164 -5.16 -10.90 -13.00
C ARG A 164 -4.78 -9.51 -12.50
N ASP A 165 -5.78 -8.67 -12.23
CA ASP A 165 -5.52 -7.29 -11.86
C ASP A 165 -4.86 -7.18 -10.49
N LEU A 166 -5.17 -8.08 -9.54
CA LEU A 166 -4.47 -8.18 -8.26
C LEU A 166 -3.01 -8.57 -8.44
N GLN A 167 -2.71 -9.50 -9.35
CA GLN A 167 -1.33 -9.87 -9.69
C GLN A 167 -0.56 -8.67 -10.22
N ASP A 168 -1.14 -7.91 -11.17
CA ASP A 168 -0.52 -6.72 -11.74
C ASP A 168 -0.26 -5.65 -10.67
N ILE A 169 -1.23 -5.41 -9.76
CA ILE A 169 -1.08 -4.48 -8.64
C ILE A 169 0.12 -4.87 -7.77
N LEU A 170 0.22 -6.15 -7.43
CA LEU A 170 1.29 -6.66 -6.57
C LEU A 170 2.65 -6.61 -7.29
N GLU A 171 2.71 -6.86 -8.61
CA GLU A 171 3.91 -6.68 -9.42
C GLU A 171 4.36 -5.22 -9.39
N GLY A 172 3.44 -4.26 -9.57
CA GLY A 172 3.75 -2.84 -9.47
C GLY A 172 4.25 -2.43 -8.09
N GLN A 173 3.68 -2.98 -7.03
CA GLN A 173 4.16 -2.77 -5.67
C GLN A 173 5.55 -3.35 -5.45
N ASP A 174 5.80 -4.56 -5.94
CA ASP A 174 7.12 -5.22 -5.83
C ASP A 174 8.22 -4.41 -6.54
N LEU A 175 7.96 -3.88 -7.74
CA LEU A 175 8.88 -2.98 -8.43
C LEU A 175 9.26 -1.76 -7.57
N SER A 176 8.28 -1.12 -6.92
CA SER A 176 8.54 0.02 -6.02
C SER A 176 9.41 -0.38 -4.83
N LEU A 177 9.13 -1.53 -4.22
CA LEU A 177 9.89 -2.05 -3.08
C LEU A 177 11.32 -2.45 -3.46
N VAL A 178 11.52 -3.05 -4.65
CA VAL A 178 12.84 -3.39 -5.20
C VAL A 178 13.69 -2.13 -5.39
N TRP A 179 13.12 -1.08 -5.99
CA TRP A 179 13.85 0.18 -6.16
C TRP A 179 14.21 0.83 -4.83
N ARG A 180 13.34 0.75 -3.83
CA ARG A 180 13.63 1.23 -2.48
C ARG A 180 14.77 0.44 -1.82
N ARG A 181 14.80 -0.89 -1.97
CA ARG A 181 15.84 -1.75 -1.44
C ARG A 181 17.18 -1.54 -2.13
N ASP A 182 17.20 -1.53 -3.46
CA ASP A 182 18.42 -1.49 -4.26
C ASP A 182 18.91 -0.05 -4.52
N GLY A 183 18.08 0.94 -4.18
CA GLY A 183 18.40 2.35 -4.34
C GLY A 183 18.47 2.77 -5.81
N ILE A 184 19.16 3.89 -6.06
CA ILE A 184 19.29 4.45 -7.40
C ILE A 184 20.00 3.50 -8.39
N GLY A 185 20.84 2.59 -7.90
CA GLY A 185 21.51 1.58 -8.71
C GLY A 185 20.59 0.55 -9.35
N GLY A 186 19.41 0.30 -8.75
CA GLY A 186 18.35 -0.56 -9.29
C GLY A 186 17.38 0.15 -10.22
N PHE A 187 17.53 1.47 -10.39
CA PHE A 187 16.67 2.29 -11.23
C PHE A 187 17.36 2.64 -12.54
N PRO A 188 16.65 2.78 -13.69
CA PRO A 188 17.28 3.13 -14.96
C PRO A 188 18.14 4.39 -14.90
N THR A 189 19.23 4.42 -15.67
CA THR A 189 20.18 5.54 -15.67
C THR A 189 19.80 6.67 -16.64
N ASP A 190 19.13 6.34 -17.74
CA ASP A 190 18.67 7.31 -18.73
C ASP A 190 17.35 7.98 -18.28
N ALA A 191 17.22 9.29 -18.49
CA ALA A 191 16.05 10.07 -18.07
C ALA A 191 14.74 9.56 -18.68
N LYS A 192 14.77 9.20 -19.97
CA LYS A 192 13.59 8.69 -20.67
C LYS A 192 13.17 7.32 -20.11
N ASP A 193 14.14 6.46 -19.86
CA ASP A 193 13.90 5.13 -19.32
C ASP A 193 13.41 5.19 -17.88
N ARG A 194 13.91 6.14 -17.06
CA ARG A 194 13.42 6.40 -15.71
C ARG A 194 11.94 6.78 -15.68
N ALA A 195 11.55 7.73 -16.51
CA ALA A 195 10.15 8.17 -16.62
C ALA A 195 9.25 7.02 -17.11
N ALA A 196 9.72 6.25 -18.11
CA ALA A 196 8.98 5.09 -18.62
C ALA A 196 8.85 3.98 -17.58
N ALA A 197 9.91 3.65 -16.85
CA ALA A 197 9.88 2.67 -15.77
C ALA A 197 8.91 3.08 -14.66
N TYR A 198 8.95 4.36 -14.24
CA TYR A 198 8.01 4.86 -13.25
C TYR A 198 6.56 4.78 -13.72
N ARG A 199 6.27 5.17 -14.97
CA ARG A 199 4.92 5.06 -15.56
C ARG A 199 4.45 3.61 -15.62
N LYS A 200 5.34 2.66 -15.96
CA LYS A 200 5.03 1.24 -15.96
C LYS A 200 4.63 0.77 -14.56
N MET A 201 5.43 1.09 -13.55
CA MET A 201 5.13 0.74 -12.15
C MET A 201 3.79 1.34 -11.70
N ALA A 202 3.56 2.64 -11.96
CA ALA A 202 2.32 3.31 -11.61
C ALA A 202 1.09 2.72 -12.35
N SER A 203 1.26 2.34 -13.63
CA SER A 203 0.22 1.65 -14.40
C SER A 203 -0.10 0.28 -13.84
N LEU A 204 0.88 -0.47 -13.36
CA LEU A 204 0.64 -1.74 -12.67
C LEU A 204 0.00 -1.52 -11.30
N LYS A 205 0.61 -0.73 -10.41
CA LYS A 205 0.16 -0.53 -9.03
C LYS A 205 -1.21 0.16 -8.97
N THR A 206 -1.30 1.39 -9.45
CA THR A 206 -2.51 2.21 -9.37
C THR A 206 -3.42 1.99 -10.57
N GLY A 207 -2.85 1.81 -11.77
CA GLY A 207 -3.60 1.57 -13.00
C GLY A 207 -4.48 0.33 -12.92
N SER A 208 -3.91 -0.81 -12.50
CA SER A 208 -4.68 -2.06 -12.40
C SER A 208 -5.79 -1.99 -11.36
N LEU A 209 -5.64 -1.19 -10.27
CA LEU A 209 -6.73 -0.98 -9.32
C LEU A 209 -7.95 -0.29 -9.97
N PHE A 210 -7.73 0.70 -10.84
CA PHE A 210 -8.83 1.36 -11.55
C PHE A 210 -9.39 0.49 -12.69
N ARG A 211 -8.53 -0.22 -13.43
CA ARG A 211 -8.97 -1.18 -14.46
C ARG A 211 -9.79 -2.31 -13.85
N LEU A 212 -9.39 -2.83 -12.69
CA LEU A 212 -10.16 -3.81 -11.94
C LEU A 212 -11.63 -3.39 -11.78
N LEU A 213 -11.88 -2.13 -11.42
CA LEU A 213 -13.24 -1.62 -11.31
C LEU A 213 -14.01 -1.76 -12.64
N GLY A 214 -13.40 -1.36 -13.78
CA GLY A 214 -13.99 -1.50 -15.11
C GLY A 214 -14.29 -2.96 -15.44
N HIS A 215 -13.31 -3.84 -15.24
CA HIS A 215 -13.44 -5.27 -15.50
C HIS A 215 -14.53 -5.94 -14.66
N LEU A 216 -14.67 -5.58 -13.39
CA LEU A 216 -15.72 -6.14 -12.52
C LEU A 216 -17.12 -5.65 -12.89
N VAL A 217 -17.26 -4.40 -13.30
CA VAL A 217 -18.56 -3.82 -13.65
C VAL A 217 -19.00 -4.28 -15.05
N LEU A 218 -18.10 -4.19 -16.05
CA LEU A 218 -18.41 -4.37 -17.46
C LEU A 218 -18.07 -5.77 -18.00
N GLU A 219 -17.26 -6.54 -17.28
CA GLU A 219 -16.71 -7.85 -17.68
C GLU A 219 -15.94 -7.80 -19.03
N ASN A 220 -15.32 -6.66 -19.31
CA ASN A 220 -14.46 -6.44 -20.47
C ASN A 220 -13.43 -5.34 -20.19
N ASP A 221 -12.55 -5.05 -21.14
CA ASP A 221 -11.42 -4.11 -21.07
C ASP A 221 -11.69 -2.74 -21.74
N SER A 222 -12.93 -2.46 -22.13
CA SER A 222 -13.30 -1.26 -22.89
C SER A 222 -12.97 0.07 -22.20
N MET A 223 -12.76 0.06 -20.89
CA MET A 223 -12.41 1.24 -20.09
C MET A 223 -10.93 1.34 -19.72
N ASP A 224 -10.08 0.41 -20.17
CA ASP A 224 -8.67 0.31 -19.75
C ASP A 224 -7.87 1.57 -20.07
N GLU A 225 -8.04 2.14 -21.26
CA GLU A 225 -7.37 3.38 -21.65
C GLU A 225 -7.77 4.55 -20.74
N VAL A 226 -9.08 4.72 -20.52
CA VAL A 226 -9.61 5.78 -19.67
C VAL A 226 -9.12 5.63 -18.23
N PHE A 227 -9.22 4.43 -17.67
CA PHE A 227 -8.80 4.17 -16.29
C PHE A 227 -7.29 4.21 -16.09
N THR A 228 -6.51 3.92 -17.11
CA THR A 228 -5.05 4.14 -17.07
C THR A 228 -4.73 5.62 -16.91
N VAL A 229 -5.46 6.51 -17.62
CA VAL A 229 -5.26 7.97 -17.48
C VAL A 229 -5.79 8.50 -16.14
N VAL A 230 -6.96 8.04 -15.69
CA VAL A 230 -7.51 8.39 -14.34
C VAL A 230 -6.53 8.00 -13.23
N ALA A 231 -5.99 6.80 -13.30
CA ALA A 231 -5.03 6.29 -12.35
C ALA A 231 -3.71 7.05 -12.37
N TRP A 232 -3.20 7.34 -13.58
CA TRP A 232 -1.99 8.15 -13.75
C TRP A 232 -2.14 9.53 -13.12
N TYR A 233 -3.24 10.23 -13.41
CA TYR A 233 -3.51 11.52 -12.77
C TYR A 233 -3.57 11.40 -11.24
N SER A 234 -4.26 10.38 -10.74
CA SER A 234 -4.42 10.16 -9.30
C SER A 234 -3.09 9.89 -8.61
N GLN A 235 -2.23 9.07 -9.22
CA GLN A 235 -0.89 8.79 -8.72
C GLN A 235 -0.04 10.07 -8.73
N LEU A 236 0.01 10.75 -9.87
CA LEU A 236 0.78 11.99 -10.03
C LEU A 236 0.32 13.08 -9.05
N GLN A 237 -0.99 13.22 -8.82
CA GLN A 237 -1.53 14.15 -7.85
C GLN A 237 -1.08 13.81 -6.43
N ASN A 238 -1.07 12.52 -6.06
CA ASN A 238 -0.62 12.07 -4.76
C ASN A 238 0.88 12.36 -4.56
N ASP A 239 1.71 12.05 -5.54
CA ASP A 239 3.16 12.32 -5.54
C ASP A 239 3.45 13.81 -5.39
N CYS A 240 2.73 14.65 -6.14
CA CYS A 240 2.87 16.10 -6.06
C CYS A 240 2.41 16.65 -4.70
N LYS A 241 1.33 16.12 -4.10
CA LYS A 241 0.88 16.52 -2.76
C LYS A 241 1.92 16.24 -1.70
N ASN A 242 2.61 15.13 -1.79
CA ASN A 242 3.67 14.76 -0.86
C ASN A 242 4.77 15.84 -0.78
N VAL A 243 5.11 16.46 -1.92
CA VAL A 243 6.17 17.47 -2.00
C VAL A 243 5.66 18.89 -1.80
N TYR A 244 4.50 19.24 -2.39
CA TYR A 244 4.06 20.63 -2.55
C TYR A 244 2.91 21.04 -1.61
N SER A 245 2.18 20.10 -0.99
CA SER A 245 1.07 20.42 -0.13
C SER A 245 1.45 20.48 1.35
N SER A 246 1.35 21.68 1.95
CA SER A 246 1.56 21.85 3.39
C SER A 246 0.44 21.19 4.22
N GLU A 247 -0.77 21.11 3.67
CA GLU A 247 -1.89 20.42 4.31
C GLU A 247 -1.66 18.91 4.33
N TYR A 248 -1.23 18.34 3.20
CA TYR A 248 -0.88 16.91 3.13
C TYR A 248 0.28 16.56 4.08
N ALA A 249 1.29 17.42 4.17
CA ALA A 249 2.38 17.24 5.12
C ALA A 249 1.90 17.23 6.59
N LYS A 250 0.88 18.03 6.94
CA LYS A 250 0.26 17.98 8.28
C LYS A 250 -0.47 16.66 8.51
N LEU A 251 -1.19 16.15 7.51
CA LEU A 251 -1.93 14.88 7.61
C LEU A 251 -1.01 13.66 7.67
N LYS A 252 0.20 13.76 7.12
CA LYS A 252 1.23 12.71 7.13
C LYS A 252 2.23 12.87 8.29
N GLY A 253 2.29 14.03 8.92
CA GLY A 253 3.25 14.33 10.00
C GLY A 253 4.65 14.70 9.50
N LEU A 254 4.94 14.57 8.20
CA LEU A 254 6.25 14.82 7.62
C LEU A 254 6.13 15.40 6.20
N VAL A 255 6.96 16.39 5.88
CA VAL A 255 7.08 16.94 4.52
C VAL A 255 7.92 16.01 3.67
N ALA A 256 7.43 15.66 2.48
CA ALA A 256 8.11 14.77 1.54
C ALA A 256 8.50 13.41 2.20
N GLU A 257 7.53 12.78 2.87
CA GLU A 257 7.70 11.49 3.50
C GLU A 257 8.34 10.47 2.55
N ASP A 258 7.92 10.44 1.28
CA ASP A 258 8.41 9.51 0.25
C ASP A 258 9.93 9.67 0.04
N LEU A 259 10.47 10.90 0.05
CA LEU A 259 11.92 11.12 -0.04
C LEU A 259 12.66 10.56 1.18
N HIS A 260 12.09 10.72 2.38
CA HIS A 260 12.66 10.15 3.60
C HIS A 260 12.64 8.62 3.57
N ASN A 261 11.60 8.04 2.99
CA ASN A 261 11.43 6.60 2.83
C ASN A 261 12.17 6.03 1.62
N ARG A 262 12.88 6.88 0.86
CA ARG A 262 13.59 6.51 -0.39
C ARG A 262 12.65 5.94 -1.46
N GLU A 263 11.40 6.37 -1.44
CA GLU A 263 10.41 5.96 -2.43
C GLU A 263 10.57 6.80 -3.71
N MET A 264 10.57 6.12 -4.86
CA MET A 264 10.59 6.79 -6.15
C MET A 264 9.20 7.30 -6.46
N THR A 265 9.05 8.65 -6.49
CA THR A 265 7.85 9.34 -6.94
C THR A 265 8.15 10.15 -8.20
N TYR A 266 7.13 10.53 -8.95
CA TYR A 266 7.35 11.23 -10.22
C TYR A 266 8.14 12.53 -10.07
N PRO A 267 7.90 13.41 -9.06
CA PRO A 267 8.76 14.58 -8.83
C PRO A 267 10.21 14.23 -8.52
N ILE A 268 10.46 13.13 -7.80
CA ILE A 268 11.81 12.63 -7.51
C ILE A 268 12.49 12.17 -8.80
N VAL A 269 11.79 11.39 -9.63
CA VAL A 269 12.29 10.90 -10.91
C VAL A 269 12.68 12.06 -11.82
N LEU A 270 11.85 13.08 -11.94
CA LEU A 270 12.17 14.28 -12.72
C LEU A 270 13.36 15.07 -12.15
N ALA A 271 13.48 15.11 -10.82
CA ALA A 271 14.53 15.84 -10.14
C ALA A 271 15.91 15.19 -10.28
N LEU A 272 15.99 13.89 -10.53
CA LEU A 272 17.25 13.20 -10.85
C LEU A 272 17.91 13.78 -12.11
N ASP A 273 17.12 14.29 -13.05
CA ASP A 273 17.56 14.86 -14.33
C ASP A 273 17.61 16.39 -14.33
N ALA A 274 17.27 17.00 -13.19
CA ALA A 274 17.33 18.45 -13.03
C ALA A 274 18.78 18.93 -12.81
N PRO A 275 19.08 20.22 -13.07
CA PRO A 275 20.29 20.82 -12.54
C PRO A 275 20.42 20.53 -11.03
N GLU A 276 21.60 20.14 -10.58
CA GLU A 276 21.87 19.72 -9.19
C GLU A 276 21.17 18.43 -8.75
N GLY A 277 20.66 17.59 -9.67
CA GLY A 277 20.03 16.29 -9.40
C GLY A 277 20.87 15.33 -8.55
N HIS A 278 22.18 15.53 -8.50
CA HIS A 278 23.09 14.79 -7.63
C HIS A 278 22.72 14.88 -6.14
N TRP A 279 22.04 15.96 -5.70
CA TRP A 279 21.54 16.06 -4.33
C TRP A 279 20.41 15.08 -4.06
N VAL A 280 19.56 14.81 -5.08
CA VAL A 280 18.49 13.81 -4.98
C VAL A 280 19.10 12.41 -4.87
N THR A 281 20.09 12.10 -5.72
CA THR A 281 20.83 10.83 -5.62
C THR A 281 21.43 10.65 -4.23
N ARG A 282 22.14 11.67 -3.71
CA ARG A 282 22.71 11.62 -2.36
C ARG A 282 21.69 11.43 -1.25
N ALA A 283 20.51 12.04 -1.37
CA ALA A 283 19.46 11.89 -0.39
C ALA A 283 18.85 10.47 -0.39
N LEU A 284 18.71 9.87 -1.57
CA LEU A 284 18.24 8.50 -1.72
C LEU A 284 19.25 7.46 -1.22
N GLU A 285 20.54 7.69 -1.43
CA GLU A 285 21.62 6.80 -0.97
C GLU A 285 21.90 6.95 0.53
N SER A 286 21.94 8.19 1.02
CA SER A 286 22.30 8.53 2.39
C SER A 286 21.43 9.68 2.91
N PRO A 287 20.22 9.40 3.43
CA PRO A 287 19.28 10.40 3.91
C PRO A 287 19.79 11.06 5.20
N SER A 288 20.49 12.17 5.05
CA SER A 288 20.84 13.06 6.15
C SER A 288 19.99 14.32 6.09
N PRO A 289 19.79 15.06 7.20
CA PRO A 289 19.05 16.33 7.19
C PRO A 289 19.60 17.34 6.16
N HIS A 290 20.92 17.31 5.91
CA HIS A 290 21.56 18.15 4.91
C HIS A 290 21.21 17.71 3.49
N ASN A 291 21.34 16.42 3.17
CA ASN A 291 21.05 15.87 1.84
C ASN A 291 19.56 16.03 1.50
N ILE A 292 18.67 15.67 2.43
CA ILE A 292 17.21 15.85 2.26
C ILE A 292 16.85 17.31 1.98
N ARG A 293 17.41 18.26 2.72
CA ARG A 293 17.14 19.69 2.52
C ARG A 293 17.58 20.18 1.13
N ASN A 294 18.72 19.75 0.65
CA ASN A 294 19.19 20.12 -0.67
C ASN A 294 18.41 19.40 -1.79
N ALA A 295 18.11 18.12 -1.64
CA ALA A 295 17.25 17.40 -2.56
C ALA A 295 15.85 18.06 -2.68
N LEU A 296 15.25 18.48 -1.56
CA LEU A 296 13.96 19.18 -1.58
C LEU A 296 14.01 20.49 -2.37
N LYS A 297 15.13 21.23 -2.33
CA LYS A 297 15.27 22.43 -3.17
C LYS A 297 15.25 22.07 -4.66
N VAL A 298 15.92 20.97 -5.06
CA VAL A 298 15.92 20.49 -6.45
C VAL A 298 14.53 20.00 -6.86
N ILE A 299 13.88 19.17 -6.03
CA ILE A 299 12.55 18.64 -6.30
C ILE A 299 11.52 19.79 -6.41
N ARG A 300 11.66 20.85 -5.61
CA ARG A 300 10.80 22.05 -5.64
C ARG A 300 11.23 23.10 -6.66
N SER A 301 12.26 22.83 -7.47
CA SER A 301 12.71 23.75 -8.50
C SER A 301 11.61 24.04 -9.54
N LYS A 302 11.74 25.17 -10.23
CA LYS A 302 10.84 25.53 -11.32
C LYS A 302 10.81 24.46 -12.42
N TYR A 303 11.96 23.86 -12.73
CA TYR A 303 12.10 22.79 -13.72
C TYR A 303 11.19 21.58 -13.41
N VAL A 304 11.23 21.06 -12.20
CA VAL A 304 10.42 19.89 -11.80
C VAL A 304 8.96 20.28 -11.71
N ARG A 305 8.66 21.43 -11.11
CA ARG A 305 7.30 21.94 -10.93
C ARG A 305 6.57 22.13 -12.26
N ASP A 306 7.22 22.79 -13.23
CA ASP A 306 6.62 23.03 -14.54
C ASP A 306 6.28 21.72 -15.25
N LYS A 307 7.16 20.71 -15.18
CA LYS A 307 6.90 19.38 -15.75
C LYS A 307 5.75 18.66 -15.05
N CYS A 308 5.70 18.66 -13.73
CA CYS A 308 4.58 18.08 -12.98
C CYS A 308 3.25 18.79 -13.32
N THR A 309 3.28 20.13 -13.43
CA THR A 309 2.09 20.92 -13.78
C THR A 309 1.59 20.61 -15.18
N ALA A 310 2.49 20.52 -16.16
CA ALA A 310 2.13 20.18 -17.54
C ALA A 310 1.51 18.79 -17.62
N GLU A 311 2.11 17.82 -16.96
CA GLU A 311 1.64 16.43 -16.93
C GLU A 311 0.27 16.29 -16.24
N LEU A 312 0.06 17.00 -15.13
CA LEU A 312 -1.24 17.05 -14.45
C LEU A 312 -2.32 17.72 -15.31
N ALA A 313 -1.96 18.79 -16.04
CA ALA A 313 -2.92 19.47 -16.92
C ALA A 313 -3.30 18.60 -18.11
N GLU A 314 -2.33 17.92 -18.74
CA GLU A 314 -2.54 17.03 -19.86
C GLU A 314 -3.42 15.84 -19.47
N SER A 315 -3.01 15.09 -18.45
CA SER A 315 -3.78 13.90 -17.99
C SER A 315 -5.14 14.26 -17.41
N GLY A 316 -5.26 15.38 -16.67
CA GLY A 316 -6.51 15.78 -16.03
C GLY A 316 -7.59 16.27 -17.00
N SER A 317 -7.19 16.85 -18.16
CA SER A 317 -8.15 17.41 -19.12
C SER A 317 -9.07 16.35 -19.73
N SER A 318 -8.55 15.17 -20.01
CA SER A 318 -9.27 14.07 -20.67
C SER A 318 -10.14 13.23 -19.72
N VAL A 319 -9.94 13.34 -18.41
CA VAL A 319 -10.62 12.49 -17.40
C VAL A 319 -11.37 13.28 -16.33
N LYS A 320 -11.61 14.57 -16.57
CA LYS A 320 -12.21 15.49 -15.59
C LYS A 320 -13.48 14.94 -14.93
N GLU A 321 -14.38 14.34 -15.70
CA GLU A 321 -15.63 13.80 -15.18
C GLU A 321 -15.44 12.65 -14.19
N TRP A 322 -14.34 11.89 -14.30
CA TRP A 322 -13.99 10.83 -13.37
C TRP A 322 -13.38 11.39 -12.10
N LEU A 323 -12.57 12.46 -12.23
CA LEU A 323 -11.93 13.10 -11.10
C LEU A 323 -12.92 13.79 -10.16
N GLU A 324 -14.02 14.32 -10.72
CA GLU A 324 -15.09 14.94 -9.95
C GLU A 324 -15.80 13.96 -9.00
N LEU A 325 -15.80 12.66 -9.31
CA LEU A 325 -16.39 11.61 -8.46
C LEU A 325 -15.68 11.42 -7.11
N TRP A 326 -14.40 11.79 -7.02
CA TRP A 326 -13.68 11.74 -5.75
C TRP A 326 -14.14 12.80 -4.74
N GLY A 327 -15.01 13.73 -5.13
CA GLY A 327 -15.48 14.82 -4.27
C GLY A 327 -14.39 15.79 -3.83
N ARG A 328 -13.19 15.68 -4.38
CA ARG A 328 -12.03 16.46 -3.99
C ARG A 328 -11.84 17.65 -4.92
N LYS A 329 -12.31 18.81 -4.49
CA LYS A 329 -11.93 20.13 -5.06
C LYS A 329 -10.57 20.60 -4.54
N GLU A 330 -9.66 19.71 -4.21
CA GLU A 330 -8.32 20.11 -3.78
C GLU A 330 -7.57 20.68 -5.00
N LYS A 331 -7.53 21.98 -5.09
CA LYS A 331 -6.60 22.69 -5.98
C LYS A 331 -5.19 22.42 -5.43
N LEU A 332 -4.40 21.64 -6.16
CA LEU A 332 -2.98 21.59 -5.94
C LEU A 332 -2.43 22.96 -6.34
N ASP A 333 -2.15 23.82 -5.36
CA ASP A 333 -1.52 25.11 -5.66
C ASP A 333 -0.01 24.90 -5.83
N LEU A 334 0.38 24.59 -7.06
CA LEU A 334 1.79 24.51 -7.45
C LEU A 334 2.44 25.88 -7.60
N LYS A 335 1.73 26.97 -7.27
CA LYS A 335 2.24 28.35 -7.40
C LYS A 335 3.03 28.84 -6.19
N ALA A 336 3.09 28.07 -5.11
CA ALA A 336 3.83 28.45 -3.90
C ALA A 336 5.33 28.21 -3.99
#